data_4041423e555df9184a3f697956c22f32
#
_entry.id   4041423e555df9184a3f697956c22f32
#
_cell.length_a   1.000
_cell.length_b   1.000
_cell.length_c   1.000
_cell.angle_alpha   90.00
_cell.angle_beta   90.00
_cell.angle_gamma   90.00
#
_symmetry.space_group_name_H-M   'P 1'
#
loop_
_entity.id
_entity.type
_entity.pdbx_description
1 polymer ?
#
loop_
_entity_poly.entity_id
_entity_poly.type
_entity_poly.pdbx_seq_one_letter_code
_entity_poly.pdbx_strand_id
1 'polypeptide(L)'
;MKTNRDITYLKKCKICGNKNLKKVLFINEQYISATFVKTNINNKLTKIKTPLTLVLCDKSKKSDGCGLLQLYEITKPDLLYRKYFYRSATNDTMRKDLKNVVSSVEKIAKPKKNDIIVDIGSNDCTLLNFYKKKYRLVGFEPARNINYINKGRKIKVFKNYFNYKD
;
A
#
# COMPACT_ATOMS: atom_id res chain seq x y z
N MET A 1 -13.37 3.98 26.88
CA MET A 1 -12.96 4.37 25.51
C MET A 1 -13.80 3.59 24.52
N LYS A 2 -14.56 4.26 23.65
CA LYS A 2 -15.28 3.58 22.57
C LYS A 2 -14.23 3.03 21.60
N THR A 3 -14.07 1.71 21.50
CA THR A 3 -13.19 1.07 20.53
C THR A 3 -13.64 1.48 19.13
N ASN A 4 -12.78 2.20 18.43
CA ASN A 4 -13.06 2.59 17.06
C ASN A 4 -13.03 1.32 16.20
N ARG A 5 -14.18 0.89 15.67
CA ARG A 5 -14.33 -0.33 14.84
C ARG A 5 -13.46 -0.33 13.58
N ASP A 6 -12.83 0.78 13.27
CA ASP A 6 -12.00 0.96 12.08
C ASP A 6 -10.49 0.78 12.36
N ILE A 7 -10.12 0.55 13.62
CA ILE A 7 -8.73 0.32 14.06
C ILE A 7 -8.66 -1.00 14.82
N THR A 8 -7.71 -1.83 14.44
CA THR A 8 -7.36 -3.07 15.15
C THR A 8 -5.90 -3.03 15.57
N TYR A 9 -5.50 -3.95 16.43
CA TYR A 9 -4.14 -3.99 16.98
C TYR A 9 -3.46 -5.30 16.63
N LEU A 10 -2.15 -5.22 16.35
CA LEU A 10 -1.36 -6.41 16.10
C LEU A 10 -1.34 -7.33 17.33
N LYS A 11 -1.70 -8.59 17.12
CA LYS A 11 -1.57 -9.65 18.14
C LYS A 11 -0.26 -10.44 17.99
N LYS A 12 0.35 -10.39 16.80
CA LYS A 12 1.57 -11.11 16.45
C LYS A 12 2.30 -10.43 15.30
N CYS A 13 3.58 -10.69 15.19
CA CYS A 13 4.40 -10.18 14.07
C CYS A 13 3.81 -10.61 12.72
N LYS A 14 3.76 -9.69 11.76
CA LYS A 14 3.23 -9.94 10.41
C LYS A 14 4.08 -10.92 9.60
N ILE A 15 5.37 -11.04 9.91
CA ILE A 15 6.31 -11.90 9.16
C ILE A 15 6.47 -13.26 9.83
N CYS A 16 6.95 -13.33 11.08
CA CYS A 16 7.29 -14.60 11.73
C CYS A 16 6.20 -15.13 12.66
N GLY A 17 5.13 -14.37 12.90
CA GLY A 17 4.03 -14.80 13.78
C GLY A 17 4.33 -14.74 15.29
N ASN A 18 5.54 -14.31 15.71
CA ASN A 18 5.91 -14.18 17.12
C ASN A 18 4.99 -13.18 17.82
N LYS A 19 4.55 -13.51 19.04
CA LYS A 19 3.63 -12.70 19.87
C LYS A 19 4.36 -11.64 20.71
N ASN A 20 5.68 -11.76 20.87
CA ASN A 20 6.47 -10.85 21.68
C ASN A 20 6.80 -9.57 20.90
N LEU A 21 5.93 -8.59 21.04
CA LEU A 21 6.03 -7.29 20.40
C LEU A 21 6.37 -6.22 21.43
N LYS A 22 7.59 -5.71 21.39
CA LYS A 22 8.08 -4.67 22.32
C LYS A 22 7.76 -3.28 21.75
N LYS A 23 7.05 -2.43 22.49
CA LYS A 23 6.83 -1.04 22.12
C LYS A 23 8.16 -0.27 22.20
N VAL A 24 8.51 0.44 21.12
CA VAL A 24 9.76 1.21 21.01
C VAL A 24 9.55 2.70 20.80
N LEU A 25 8.42 3.09 20.20
CA LEU A 25 8.05 4.49 20.03
C LEU A 25 6.54 4.62 20.14
N PHE A 26 6.10 5.69 20.79
CA PHE A 26 4.69 6.06 20.86
C PHE A 26 4.53 7.53 20.46
N ILE A 27 3.70 7.77 19.45
CA ILE A 27 3.26 9.10 19.05
C ILE A 27 1.76 9.16 19.35
N ASN A 28 1.35 10.19 20.08
CA ASN A 28 -0.04 10.40 20.48
C ASN A 28 -1.01 10.34 19.28
N GLU A 29 -2.29 10.41 19.55
CA GLU A 29 -3.34 10.33 18.55
C GLU A 29 -3.13 11.30 17.39
N GLN A 30 -3.11 10.75 16.19
CA GLN A 30 -2.97 11.47 14.92
C GLN A 30 -4.23 11.27 14.08
N TYR A 31 -4.57 12.25 13.27
CA TYR A 31 -5.57 12.05 12.22
C TYR A 31 -5.07 11.06 11.17
N ILE A 32 -5.99 10.30 10.58
CA ILE A 32 -5.63 9.39 9.50
C ILE A 32 -5.06 10.19 8.33
N SER A 33 -3.86 9.81 7.89
CA SER A 33 -3.14 10.46 6.78
C SER A 33 -3.89 10.30 5.45
N ALA A 34 -3.59 11.19 4.50
CA ALA A 34 -4.12 11.16 3.14
C ALA A 34 -5.66 11.30 3.03
N THR A 35 -6.33 11.76 4.09
CA THR A 35 -7.75 12.09 4.07
C THR A 35 -7.95 13.60 3.90
N PHE A 36 -8.19 14.03 2.67
CA PHE A 36 -8.53 15.44 2.40
C PHE A 36 -10.04 15.61 2.50
N VAL A 37 -10.48 16.51 3.37
CA VAL A 37 -11.89 16.82 3.60
C VAL A 37 -12.14 18.29 3.31
N LYS A 38 -13.32 18.59 2.74
CA LYS A 38 -13.78 19.99 2.60
C LYS A 38 -14.07 20.55 3.99
N THR A 39 -13.61 21.77 4.26
CA THR A 39 -13.70 22.44 5.57
C THR A 39 -15.13 22.55 6.13
N ASN A 40 -16.15 22.62 5.27
CA ASN A 40 -17.54 22.85 5.65
C ASN A 40 -18.39 21.59 5.79
N ILE A 41 -17.77 20.39 5.75
CA ILE A 41 -18.49 19.14 5.86
C ILE A 41 -18.15 18.47 7.18
N ASN A 42 -19.17 18.22 7.98
CA ASN A 42 -19.09 17.41 9.20
C ASN A 42 -18.82 15.93 8.82
N ASN A 43 -17.59 15.63 8.39
CA ASN A 43 -17.23 14.35 7.80
C ASN A 43 -16.78 13.40 8.91
N LYS A 44 -17.31 12.17 8.91
CA LYS A 44 -16.96 11.13 9.85
C LYS A 44 -15.43 10.84 9.87
N LEU A 45 -14.76 11.00 8.74
CA LEU A 45 -13.29 10.78 8.60
C LEU A 45 -12.46 11.80 9.38
N THR A 46 -12.92 13.05 9.52
CA THR A 46 -12.21 14.09 10.32
C THR A 46 -12.22 13.81 11.82
N LYS A 47 -13.03 12.85 12.27
CA LYS A 47 -13.17 12.48 13.67
C LYS A 47 -12.40 11.23 14.05
N ILE A 48 -11.79 10.53 13.07
CA ILE A 48 -11.04 9.30 13.32
C ILE A 48 -9.59 9.67 13.59
N LYS A 49 -9.18 9.46 14.82
CA LYS A 49 -7.78 9.52 15.25
C LYS A 49 -7.30 8.14 15.65
N THR A 50 -6.03 7.88 15.48
CA THR A 50 -5.36 6.67 15.92
C THR A 50 -3.99 7.03 16.48
N PRO A 51 -3.55 6.42 17.59
CA PRO A 51 -2.17 6.55 17.99
C PRO A 51 -1.27 5.88 16.96
N LEU A 52 -0.02 6.31 16.90
CA LEU A 52 1.03 5.67 16.12
C LEU A 52 2.04 5.06 17.09
N THR A 53 1.97 3.74 17.23
CA THR A 53 2.90 2.98 18.07
C THR A 53 3.78 2.11 17.18
N LEU A 54 5.10 2.28 17.28
CA LEU A 54 6.03 1.34 16.69
C LEU A 54 6.32 0.21 17.67
N VAL A 55 6.19 -1.01 17.20
CA VAL A 55 6.55 -2.21 17.93
C VAL A 55 7.63 -3.00 17.20
N LEU A 56 8.62 -3.44 17.96
CA LEU A 56 9.68 -4.31 17.49
C LEU A 56 9.32 -5.77 17.80
N CYS A 57 9.40 -6.64 16.79
CA CYS A 57 9.36 -8.07 17.02
C CYS A 57 10.64 -8.48 17.75
N ASP A 58 10.53 -8.79 19.06
CA ASP A 58 11.70 -8.97 19.91
C ASP A 58 12.57 -10.14 19.47
N LYS A 59 13.86 -9.86 19.29
CA LYS A 59 14.91 -10.81 18.86
C LYS A 59 15.81 -11.21 20.02
N SER A 60 15.44 -10.92 21.27
CA SER A 60 16.23 -11.30 22.44
C SER A 60 16.38 -12.83 22.55
N LYS A 61 17.39 -13.29 23.33
CA LYS A 61 17.66 -14.72 23.55
C LYS A 61 16.47 -15.52 24.12
N LYS A 62 15.45 -14.83 24.66
CA LYS A 62 14.22 -15.43 25.19
C LYS A 62 13.06 -15.45 24.19
N SER A 63 13.29 -14.99 22.95
CA SER A 63 12.25 -14.80 21.96
C SER A 63 12.79 -15.05 20.55
N ASP A 64 12.08 -15.88 19.77
CA ASP A 64 12.40 -16.19 18.37
C ASP A 64 11.91 -15.12 17.39
N GLY A 65 11.89 -13.85 17.81
CA GLY A 65 11.45 -12.75 16.97
C GLY A 65 12.40 -12.46 15.82
N CYS A 66 11.85 -11.95 14.70
CA CYS A 66 12.61 -11.64 13.50
C CYS A 66 13.24 -10.23 13.48
N GLY A 67 12.99 -9.39 14.50
CA GLY A 67 13.49 -8.02 14.56
C GLY A 67 12.71 -7.01 13.71
N LEU A 68 11.56 -7.38 13.14
CA LEU A 68 10.75 -6.46 12.34
C LEU A 68 10.19 -5.32 13.19
N LEU A 69 10.47 -4.08 12.78
CA LEU A 69 9.81 -2.88 13.27
C LEU A 69 8.52 -2.63 12.47
N GLN A 70 7.39 -2.47 13.15
CA GLN A 70 6.08 -2.38 12.51
C GLN A 70 5.10 -1.52 13.33
N LEU A 71 4.09 -0.97 12.66
CA LEU A 71 3.00 -0.28 13.35
C LEU A 71 2.14 -1.27 14.13
N TYR A 72 1.81 -0.92 15.36
CA TYR A 72 0.95 -1.72 16.24
C TYR A 72 -0.53 -1.57 15.88
N GLU A 73 -0.95 -0.35 15.51
CA GLU A 73 -2.30 -0.04 15.06
C GLU A 73 -2.45 -0.41 13.58
N ILE A 74 -3.55 -1.08 13.26
CA ILE A 74 -3.94 -1.44 11.89
C ILE A 74 -5.23 -0.69 11.57
N THR A 75 -5.11 0.35 10.77
CA THR A 75 -6.26 1.08 10.23
C THR A 75 -6.90 0.26 9.11
N LYS A 76 -8.23 0.26 9.06
CA LYS A 76 -8.99 -0.39 7.99
C LYS A 76 -8.55 0.14 6.62
N PRO A 77 -8.11 -0.72 5.68
CA PRO A 77 -7.54 -0.30 4.40
C PRO A 77 -8.46 0.62 3.59
N ASP A 78 -9.77 0.42 3.66
CA ASP A 78 -10.75 1.23 2.93
C ASP A 78 -10.72 2.72 3.31
N LEU A 79 -10.34 3.05 4.54
CA LEU A 79 -10.19 4.45 4.98
C LEU A 79 -8.98 5.12 4.35
N LEU A 80 -7.96 4.35 4.02
CA LEU A 80 -6.69 4.85 3.48
C LEU A 80 -6.69 4.87 1.94
N TYR A 81 -7.29 3.85 1.30
CA TYR A 81 -7.02 3.58 -0.10
C TYR A 81 -8.25 3.62 -1.02
N ARG A 82 -9.50 3.55 -0.54
CA ARG A 82 -10.70 3.59 -1.41
C ARG A 82 -10.92 4.94 -2.12
N LYS A 83 -10.40 6.04 -1.55
CA LYS A 83 -10.34 7.35 -2.19
C LYS A 83 -8.92 7.89 -2.06
N TYR A 84 -8.11 7.66 -3.08
CA TYR A 84 -6.71 8.05 -3.03
C TYR A 84 -6.47 9.28 -3.91
N PHE A 85 -5.79 10.30 -3.36
CA PHE A 85 -5.65 11.59 -4.01
C PHE A 85 -4.53 11.64 -5.04
N TYR A 86 -3.47 10.87 -4.83
CA TYR A 86 -2.26 10.92 -5.64
C TYR A 86 -2.43 10.17 -6.95
N ARG A 87 -1.82 10.72 -8.03
CA ARG A 87 -1.72 10.13 -9.36
C ARG A 87 -0.25 10.07 -9.76
N SER A 88 0.23 8.91 -10.14
CA SER A 88 1.63 8.71 -10.53
C SER A 88 2.02 9.49 -11.78
N ALA A 89 1.06 9.71 -12.69
CA ALA A 89 1.29 10.43 -13.94
C ALA A 89 1.50 11.94 -13.80
N THR A 90 1.12 12.55 -12.65
CA THR A 90 1.12 14.02 -12.50
C THR A 90 2.51 14.61 -12.29
N ASN A 91 3.47 13.82 -11.85
CA ASN A 91 4.81 14.29 -11.48
C ASN A 91 5.86 13.67 -12.39
N ASP A 92 6.69 14.53 -13.04
CA ASP A 92 7.73 14.09 -13.98
C ASP A 92 8.84 13.28 -13.29
N THR A 93 9.23 13.67 -12.08
CA THR A 93 10.23 12.94 -11.30
C THR A 93 9.73 11.51 -11.02
N MET A 94 8.49 11.39 -10.55
CA MET A 94 7.87 10.08 -10.32
C MET A 94 7.82 9.24 -11.59
N ARG A 95 7.44 9.82 -12.73
CA ARG A 95 7.43 9.10 -14.01
C ARG A 95 8.81 8.60 -14.41
N LYS A 96 9.86 9.40 -14.20
CA LYS A 96 11.26 9.00 -14.47
C LYS A 96 11.68 7.85 -13.55
N ASP A 97 11.34 7.94 -12.26
CA ASP A 97 11.67 6.90 -11.28
C ASP A 97 10.95 5.59 -11.60
N LEU A 98 9.67 5.62 -11.90
CA LEU A 98 8.93 4.42 -12.31
C LEU A 98 9.49 3.79 -13.60
N LYS A 99 9.94 4.61 -14.56
CA LYS A 99 10.62 4.10 -15.75
C LYS A 99 11.94 3.43 -15.41
N ASN A 100 12.71 3.99 -14.46
CA ASN A 100 13.97 3.41 -13.99
C ASN A 100 13.72 2.08 -13.26
N VAL A 101 12.67 1.99 -12.43
CA VAL A 101 12.23 0.73 -11.80
C VAL A 101 11.96 -0.34 -12.85
N VAL A 102 11.17 -0.02 -13.89
CA VAL A 102 10.89 -0.97 -14.99
C VAL A 102 12.16 -1.42 -15.69
N SER A 103 13.07 -0.50 -16.01
CA SER A 103 14.34 -0.82 -16.65
C SER A 103 15.19 -1.75 -15.79
N SER A 104 15.24 -1.52 -14.48
CA SER A 104 15.97 -2.35 -13.52
C SER A 104 15.36 -3.74 -13.41
N VAL A 105 14.04 -3.84 -13.33
CA VAL A 105 13.33 -5.13 -13.27
C VAL A 105 13.55 -5.92 -14.55
N GLU A 106 13.43 -5.30 -15.75
CA GLU A 106 13.70 -5.98 -17.02
C GLU A 106 15.15 -6.49 -17.13
N LYS A 107 16.11 -5.72 -16.60
CA LYS A 107 17.54 -6.11 -16.58
C LYS A 107 17.81 -7.31 -15.65
N ILE A 108 17.21 -7.31 -14.47
CA ILE A 108 17.44 -8.33 -13.43
C ILE A 108 16.65 -9.60 -13.71
N ALA A 109 15.32 -9.47 -13.87
CA ALA A 109 14.41 -10.60 -14.02
C ALA A 109 14.37 -11.17 -15.44
N LYS A 110 14.78 -10.38 -16.46
CA LYS A 110 14.80 -10.75 -17.89
C LYS A 110 13.52 -11.46 -18.36
N PRO A 111 12.33 -10.83 -18.15
CA PRO A 111 11.08 -11.50 -18.47
C PRO A 111 10.96 -11.80 -19.96
N LYS A 112 10.36 -12.95 -20.28
CA LYS A 112 10.16 -13.44 -21.64
C LYS A 112 8.84 -12.92 -22.24
N LYS A 113 8.64 -13.15 -23.53
CA LYS A 113 7.36 -12.85 -24.20
C LYS A 113 6.22 -13.64 -23.52
N ASN A 114 5.11 -12.97 -23.27
CA ASN A 114 3.91 -13.50 -22.59
C ASN A 114 4.04 -13.72 -21.08
N ASP A 115 5.18 -13.42 -20.46
CA ASP A 115 5.25 -13.40 -18.99
C ASP A 115 4.27 -12.38 -18.42
N ILE A 116 3.77 -12.69 -17.24
CA ILE A 116 2.82 -11.82 -16.51
C ILE A 116 3.61 -10.88 -15.62
N ILE A 117 3.37 -9.59 -15.79
CA ILE A 117 3.84 -8.53 -14.89
C ILE A 117 2.65 -8.08 -14.04
N VAL A 118 2.79 -8.23 -12.73
CA VAL A 118 1.77 -7.81 -11.76
C VAL A 118 2.25 -6.58 -11.01
N ASP A 119 1.41 -5.54 -10.96
CA ASP A 119 1.65 -4.32 -10.18
C ASP A 119 0.57 -4.20 -9.11
N ILE A 120 0.97 -4.30 -7.83
CA ILE A 120 0.09 -4.22 -6.67
C ILE A 120 0.09 -2.79 -6.14
N GLY A 121 -1.09 -2.13 -6.17
CA GLY A 121 -1.21 -0.69 -5.97
C GLY A 121 -0.88 0.08 -7.23
N SER A 122 -1.37 -0.40 -8.38
CA SER A 122 -0.97 0.07 -9.72
C SER A 122 -1.35 1.53 -10.02
N ASN A 123 -2.11 2.17 -9.14
CA ASN A 123 -2.55 3.55 -9.27
C ASN A 123 -3.21 3.79 -10.64
N ASP A 124 -2.71 4.75 -11.42
CA ASP A 124 -3.17 5.05 -12.77
C ASP A 124 -2.49 4.21 -13.87
N CYS A 125 -1.78 3.14 -13.50
CA CYS A 125 -1.01 2.25 -14.37
C CYS A 125 0.19 2.90 -15.08
N THR A 126 0.69 4.02 -14.57
CA THR A 126 1.87 4.69 -15.16
C THR A 126 3.07 3.76 -15.22
N LEU A 127 3.36 2.98 -14.16
CA LEU A 127 4.45 2.00 -14.15
C LEU A 127 4.24 0.94 -15.22
N LEU A 128 3.06 0.33 -15.28
CA LEU A 128 2.76 -0.73 -16.26
C LEU A 128 2.87 -0.24 -17.72
N ASN A 129 2.60 1.04 -17.97
CA ASN A 129 2.75 1.62 -19.29
C ASN A 129 4.21 1.75 -19.77
N PHE A 130 5.21 1.63 -18.93
CA PHE A 130 6.62 1.63 -19.32
C PHE A 130 7.12 0.24 -19.76
N TYR A 131 6.47 -0.86 -19.39
CA TYR A 131 6.86 -2.20 -19.84
C TYR A 131 6.63 -2.38 -21.34
N LYS A 132 7.33 -3.32 -21.95
CA LYS A 132 7.20 -3.66 -23.39
C LYS A 132 5.84 -4.33 -23.65
N LYS A 133 5.30 -4.13 -24.89
CA LYS A 133 4.00 -4.70 -25.31
C LYS A 133 3.98 -6.24 -25.35
N LYS A 134 5.14 -6.89 -25.30
CA LYS A 134 5.26 -8.34 -25.34
C LYS A 134 4.83 -9.06 -24.06
N TYR A 135 4.60 -8.31 -22.96
CA TYR A 135 4.21 -8.86 -21.67
C TYR A 135 2.70 -8.78 -21.46
N ARG A 136 2.17 -9.65 -20.62
CA ARG A 136 0.80 -9.58 -20.10
C ARG A 136 0.82 -8.71 -18.84
N LEU A 137 0.10 -7.59 -18.86
CA LEU A 137 0.12 -6.57 -17.81
C LEU A 137 -1.13 -6.65 -16.96
N VAL A 138 -0.95 -6.76 -15.64
CA VAL A 138 -2.02 -6.88 -14.65
C VAL A 138 -1.78 -5.87 -13.53
N GLY A 139 -2.80 -5.06 -13.22
CA GLY A 139 -2.78 -4.11 -12.12
C GLY A 139 -3.85 -4.41 -11.09
N PHE A 140 -3.53 -4.24 -9.81
CA PHE A 140 -4.49 -4.23 -8.71
C PHE A 140 -4.51 -2.85 -8.09
N GLU A 141 -5.68 -2.18 -8.09
CA GLU A 141 -5.85 -0.83 -7.54
C GLU A 141 -7.19 -0.68 -6.83
N PRO A 142 -7.19 -0.58 -5.48
CA PRO A 142 -8.43 -0.49 -4.71
C PRO A 142 -9.12 0.88 -4.80
N ALA A 143 -8.43 1.95 -5.21
CA ALA A 143 -9.00 3.28 -5.27
C ALA A 143 -10.06 3.41 -6.36
N ARG A 144 -11.29 3.73 -5.97
CA ARG A 144 -12.43 3.84 -6.89
C ARG A 144 -12.39 5.12 -7.72
N ASN A 145 -11.70 6.14 -7.23
CA ASN A 145 -11.61 7.46 -7.85
C ASN A 145 -10.39 7.61 -8.78
N ILE A 146 -9.62 6.55 -9.01
CA ILE A 146 -8.51 6.54 -9.96
C ILE A 146 -8.96 5.91 -11.27
N ASN A 147 -8.81 6.67 -12.35
CA ASN A 147 -8.92 6.17 -13.71
C ASN A 147 -7.52 5.77 -14.20
N TYR A 148 -7.39 4.55 -14.69
CA TYR A 148 -6.13 4.09 -15.24
C TYR A 148 -5.89 4.65 -16.64
N ILE A 149 -4.61 4.91 -16.92
CA ILE A 149 -4.14 5.41 -18.20
C ILE A 149 -3.80 4.20 -19.09
N ASN A 150 -4.43 4.12 -20.25
CA ASN A 150 -4.10 3.11 -21.25
C ASN A 150 -3.48 3.79 -22.48
N LYS A 151 -2.18 3.63 -22.67
CA LYS A 151 -1.42 4.16 -23.81
C LYS A 151 -1.36 3.14 -24.96
N GLY A 152 -2.52 2.62 -25.39
CA GLY A 152 -2.60 1.58 -26.43
C GLY A 152 -2.05 0.23 -25.98
N ARG A 153 -2.14 -0.08 -24.68
CA ARG A 153 -1.71 -1.35 -24.07
C ARG A 153 -2.90 -2.12 -23.54
N LYS A 154 -2.84 -3.44 -23.61
CA LYS A 154 -3.82 -4.30 -22.94
C LYS A 154 -3.38 -4.51 -21.50
N ILE A 155 -3.89 -3.68 -20.57
CA ILE A 155 -3.67 -3.81 -19.14
C ILE A 155 -4.96 -4.32 -18.51
N LYS A 156 -4.91 -5.46 -17.82
CA LYS A 156 -6.04 -5.95 -17.01
C LYS A 156 -5.95 -5.31 -15.64
N VAL A 157 -6.95 -4.53 -15.24
CA VAL A 157 -6.97 -3.86 -13.93
C VAL A 157 -8.09 -4.42 -13.07
N PHE A 158 -7.73 -4.92 -11.90
CA PHE A 158 -8.66 -5.30 -10.85
C PHE A 158 -8.86 -4.13 -9.89
N LYS A 159 -10.09 -3.63 -9.77
CA LYS A 159 -10.46 -2.53 -8.85
C LYS A 159 -10.64 -3.03 -7.42
N ASN A 160 -9.65 -3.77 -6.94
CA ASN A 160 -9.67 -4.41 -5.62
C ASN A 160 -8.28 -4.47 -4.99
N TYR A 161 -8.24 -4.86 -3.72
CA TYR A 161 -6.99 -5.24 -3.06
C TYR A 161 -6.50 -6.57 -3.64
N PHE A 162 -5.19 -6.70 -3.77
CA PHE A 162 -4.58 -7.99 -4.07
C PHE A 162 -4.75 -8.94 -2.88
N ASN A 163 -5.25 -10.13 -3.13
CA ASN A 163 -5.44 -11.17 -2.12
C ASN A 163 -5.31 -12.58 -2.75
N TYR A 164 -5.24 -13.61 -1.90
CA TYR A 164 -5.04 -14.99 -2.33
C TYR A 164 -6.16 -15.55 -3.22
N LYS A 165 -7.35 -14.94 -3.20
CA LYS A 165 -8.53 -15.42 -3.92
C LYS A 165 -8.68 -14.82 -5.33
N ASP A 166 -7.87 -13.82 -5.68
CA ASP A 166 -7.91 -13.12 -6.97
C ASP A 166 -6.91 -13.74 -8.01
#